data_1e5ae757b0af5e6a5a03cf7a5a95e0b1
#
_entry.id   1e5ae757b0af5e6a5a03cf7a5a95e0b1
#
_cell.length_a   1.000
_cell.length_b   1.000
_cell.length_c   1.000
_cell.angle_alpha   90.00
_cell.angle_beta   90.00
_cell.angle_gamma   90.00
#
_symmetry.space_group_name_H-M   'P 1'
#
loop_
_entity.id
_entity.type
_entity.pdbx_description
1 polymer ?
#
loop_
_entity_poly.entity_id
_entity_poly.type
_entity_poly.pdbx_seq_one_letter_code
_entity_poly.pdbx_strand_id
1 'polypeptide(L)'
;LKSRVLIVGAGGLGSPIAIYLAASGIGKIGIIDKDNVEISNLNRQIIFTSSDIKKNKSSIAINKLRKINPDLKLQSFNKKLTAKNINQIAKNFDLIVDGSDNFRTRFLINDYCLEKKKILISGAISKFDGQVYTFNFSKKKSPCLRCFISHTPTNLDVDNCEYEGVLGTLGGIIGSIQANEVAKEILGIGDTLCGHILVIDALK
;
A
#
# COMPACT_ATOMS: atom_id res chain seq x y z
N LEU A 1 20.14 0.59 1.16
CA LEU A 1 19.45 0.59 2.45
C LEU A 1 19.19 -0.83 2.94
N LYS A 2 19.14 -1.05 4.28
CA LYS A 2 18.84 -2.37 4.86
C LYS A 2 17.34 -2.58 5.14
N SER A 3 16.53 -1.55 4.96
CA SER A 3 15.10 -1.53 5.31
C SER A 3 14.27 -2.50 4.47
N ARG A 4 13.24 -3.09 5.10
CA ARG A 4 12.39 -4.13 4.53
C ARG A 4 10.94 -3.65 4.55
N VAL A 5 10.34 -3.51 3.38
CA VAL A 5 8.98 -2.96 3.18
C VAL A 5 8.05 -4.03 2.63
N LEU A 6 6.89 -4.20 3.26
CA LEU A 6 5.79 -5.03 2.74
C LEU A 6 4.72 -4.13 2.12
N ILE A 7 4.42 -4.32 0.85
CA ILE A 7 3.33 -3.66 0.14
C ILE A 7 2.13 -4.62 0.11
N VAL A 8 1.00 -4.18 0.64
CA VAL A 8 -0.26 -4.93 0.61
C VAL A 8 -1.15 -4.37 -0.50
N GLY A 9 -1.38 -5.17 -1.53
CA GLY A 9 -2.06 -4.78 -2.76
C GLY A 9 -1.09 -4.28 -3.83
N ALA A 10 -1.17 -4.84 -5.04
CA ALA A 10 -0.43 -4.41 -6.23
C ALA A 10 -1.34 -3.66 -7.21
N GLY A 11 -2.36 -2.98 -6.69
CA GLY A 11 -3.36 -2.24 -7.44
C GLY A 11 -2.91 -0.83 -7.87
N GLY A 12 -3.86 0.10 -7.96
CA GLY A 12 -3.62 1.48 -8.38
C GLY A 12 -2.67 2.25 -7.47
N LEU A 13 -2.74 2.01 -6.15
CA LEU A 13 -1.80 2.57 -5.17
C LEU A 13 -0.49 1.78 -5.14
N GLY A 14 -0.58 0.44 -5.07
CA GLY A 14 0.59 -0.42 -4.94
C GLY A 14 1.55 -0.35 -6.12
N SER A 15 1.05 -0.07 -7.32
CA SER A 15 1.87 0.06 -8.54
C SER A 15 2.92 1.18 -8.43
N PRO A 16 2.55 2.45 -8.23
CA PRO A 16 3.51 3.54 -8.08
C PRO A 16 4.38 3.38 -6.82
N ILE A 17 3.81 2.93 -5.69
CA ILE A 17 4.57 2.64 -4.47
C ILE A 17 5.73 1.68 -4.79
N ALA A 18 5.43 0.56 -5.42
CA ALA A 18 6.42 -0.47 -5.71
C ALA A 18 7.52 0.04 -6.64
N ILE A 19 7.17 0.79 -7.70
CA ILE A 19 8.11 1.35 -8.67
C ILE A 19 9.07 2.33 -7.98
N TYR A 20 8.56 3.31 -7.24
CA TYR A 20 9.39 4.32 -6.59
C TYR A 20 10.28 3.72 -5.50
N LEU A 21 9.76 2.80 -4.69
CA LEU A 21 10.57 2.16 -3.66
C LEU A 21 11.68 1.26 -4.25
N ALA A 22 11.42 0.58 -5.37
CA ALA A 22 12.45 -0.19 -6.05
C ALA A 22 13.57 0.70 -6.59
N ALA A 23 13.21 1.84 -7.20
CA ALA A 23 14.17 2.82 -7.70
C ALA A 23 14.96 3.52 -6.57
N SER A 24 14.37 3.68 -5.39
CA SER A 24 14.98 4.38 -4.24
C SER A 24 16.02 3.55 -3.47
N GLY A 25 16.29 2.32 -3.86
CA GLY A 25 17.33 1.50 -3.20
C GLY A 25 16.91 0.92 -1.84
N ILE A 26 15.64 0.62 -1.64
CA ILE A 26 15.15 -0.14 -0.49
C ILE A 26 15.80 -1.53 -0.46
N GLY A 27 16.18 -2.04 0.72
CA GLY A 27 16.91 -3.31 0.83
C GLY A 27 16.08 -4.54 0.49
N LYS A 28 14.79 -4.53 0.84
CA LYS A 28 13.85 -5.61 0.52
C LYS A 28 12.44 -5.10 0.32
N ILE A 29 11.77 -5.57 -0.73
CA ILE A 29 10.33 -5.35 -0.97
C ILE A 29 9.63 -6.71 -1.03
N GLY A 30 8.56 -6.85 -0.22
CA GLY A 30 7.56 -7.90 -0.35
C GLY A 30 6.28 -7.32 -0.94
N ILE A 31 5.62 -8.06 -1.83
CA ILE A 31 4.31 -7.69 -2.35
C ILE A 31 3.34 -8.84 -2.12
N ILE A 32 2.21 -8.54 -1.47
CA ILE A 32 1.12 -9.49 -1.30
C ILE A 32 -0.10 -9.05 -2.08
N ASP A 33 -0.55 -9.91 -2.98
CA ASP A 33 -1.77 -9.75 -3.77
C ASP A 33 -2.21 -11.12 -4.30
N LYS A 34 -3.51 -11.44 -4.13
CA LYS A 34 -4.09 -12.71 -4.58
C LYS A 34 -4.62 -12.67 -6.02
N ASP A 35 -4.85 -11.46 -6.55
CA ASP A 35 -5.59 -11.26 -7.78
C ASP A 35 -4.72 -11.42 -9.03
N ASN A 36 -5.37 -11.66 -10.14
CA ASN A 36 -4.75 -11.63 -11.46
C ASN A 36 -4.99 -10.26 -12.11
N VAL A 37 -4.11 -9.94 -13.06
CA VAL A 37 -4.25 -8.72 -13.87
C VAL A 37 -5.46 -8.85 -14.79
N GLU A 38 -6.31 -7.84 -14.80
CA GLU A 38 -7.47 -7.71 -15.67
C GLU A 38 -7.36 -6.48 -16.57
N ILE A 39 -8.05 -6.50 -17.70
CA ILE A 39 -8.02 -5.38 -18.65
C ILE A 39 -8.53 -4.07 -18.01
N SER A 40 -9.56 -4.16 -17.16
CA SER A 40 -10.13 -3.06 -16.38
C SER A 40 -9.16 -2.42 -15.38
N ASN A 41 -8.05 -3.08 -15.10
CA ASN A 41 -7.04 -2.58 -14.16
C ASN A 41 -6.00 -1.66 -14.83
N LEU A 42 -5.80 -1.79 -16.13
CA LEU A 42 -4.67 -1.16 -16.84
C LEU A 42 -4.75 0.37 -16.89
N ASN A 43 -5.92 0.95 -16.68
CA ASN A 43 -6.12 2.40 -16.64
C ASN A 43 -5.50 3.09 -15.42
N ARG A 44 -5.15 2.31 -14.35
CA ARG A 44 -4.61 2.86 -13.09
C ARG A 44 -3.49 2.01 -12.46
N GLN A 45 -3.34 0.76 -12.84
CA GLN A 45 -2.31 -0.15 -12.31
C GLN A 45 -1.10 -0.16 -13.24
N ILE A 46 -0.37 0.97 -13.25
CA ILE A 46 0.67 1.32 -14.24
C ILE A 46 1.87 0.37 -14.32
N ILE A 47 2.04 -0.51 -13.32
CA ILE A 47 3.08 -1.54 -13.36
C ILE A 47 2.75 -2.68 -14.34
N PHE A 48 1.48 -2.83 -14.75
CA PHE A 48 1.03 -3.90 -15.63
C PHE A 48 0.82 -3.43 -17.07
N THR A 49 0.88 -4.38 -17.98
CA THR A 49 0.65 -4.17 -19.42
C THR A 49 -0.36 -5.19 -19.94
N SER A 50 -0.84 -5.03 -21.17
CA SER A 50 -1.78 -5.98 -21.80
C SER A 50 -1.25 -7.41 -21.86
N SER A 51 0.06 -7.58 -21.99
CA SER A 51 0.70 -8.90 -21.99
C SER A 51 0.69 -9.63 -20.64
N ASP A 52 0.31 -8.93 -19.56
CA ASP A 52 0.24 -9.46 -18.19
C ASP A 52 -1.15 -9.95 -17.79
N ILE A 53 -2.17 -9.72 -18.64
CA ILE A 53 -3.56 -10.12 -18.38
C ILE A 53 -3.63 -11.61 -18.02
N LYS A 54 -4.45 -11.94 -17.02
CA LYS A 54 -4.65 -13.27 -16.40
C LYS A 54 -3.47 -13.80 -15.57
N LYS A 55 -2.34 -13.08 -15.49
CA LYS A 55 -1.21 -13.47 -14.63
C LYS A 55 -1.35 -12.84 -13.24
N ASN A 56 -0.80 -13.50 -12.22
CA ASN A 56 -0.90 -13.01 -10.84
C ASN A 56 -0.17 -11.68 -10.65
N LYS A 57 -0.85 -10.71 -10.02
CA LYS A 57 -0.36 -9.34 -9.82
C LYS A 57 0.96 -9.29 -9.04
N SER A 58 1.03 -9.97 -7.88
CA SER A 58 2.24 -9.90 -7.04
C SER A 58 3.46 -10.50 -7.75
N SER A 59 3.30 -11.59 -8.48
CA SER A 59 4.38 -12.24 -9.20
C SER A 59 4.90 -11.40 -10.37
N ILE A 60 3.98 -10.80 -11.14
CA ILE A 60 4.37 -9.94 -12.27
C ILE A 60 5.02 -8.64 -11.76
N ALA A 61 4.48 -8.02 -10.70
CA ALA A 61 5.08 -6.85 -10.12
C ALA A 61 6.53 -7.11 -9.71
N ILE A 62 6.81 -8.19 -8.98
CA ILE A 62 8.18 -8.57 -8.59
C ILE A 62 9.10 -8.75 -9.81
N ASN A 63 8.62 -9.38 -10.87
CA ASN A 63 9.43 -9.56 -12.08
C ASN A 63 9.78 -8.24 -12.77
N LYS A 64 8.87 -7.26 -12.73
CA LYS A 64 9.11 -5.93 -13.29
C LYS A 64 10.04 -5.10 -12.41
N LEU A 65 9.88 -5.17 -11.09
CA LEU A 65 10.78 -4.48 -10.16
C LEU A 65 12.22 -4.98 -10.24
N ARG A 66 12.44 -6.26 -10.53
CA ARG A 66 13.78 -6.82 -10.76
C ARG A 66 14.48 -6.19 -11.96
N LYS A 67 13.72 -5.71 -12.95
CA LYS A 67 14.29 -4.99 -14.11
C LYS A 67 14.64 -3.54 -13.78
N ILE A 68 13.97 -2.93 -12.78
CA ILE A 68 14.28 -1.58 -12.29
C ILE A 68 15.54 -1.62 -11.42
N ASN A 69 15.60 -2.58 -10.50
CA ASN A 69 16.72 -2.72 -9.58
C ASN A 69 17.06 -4.21 -9.38
N PRO A 70 18.09 -4.72 -10.09
CA PRO A 70 18.48 -6.14 -10.00
C PRO A 70 18.98 -6.57 -8.61
N ASP A 71 19.55 -5.66 -7.84
CA ASP A 71 20.14 -5.94 -6.52
C ASP A 71 19.10 -5.99 -5.39
N LEU A 72 17.87 -5.57 -5.69
CA LEU A 72 16.79 -5.51 -4.72
C LEU A 72 16.32 -6.91 -4.32
N LYS A 73 16.25 -7.18 -3.01
CA LYS A 73 15.66 -8.42 -2.50
C LYS A 73 14.14 -8.36 -2.64
N LEU A 74 13.58 -9.22 -3.48
CA LEU A 74 12.18 -9.22 -3.84
C LEU A 74 11.48 -10.50 -3.41
N GLN A 75 10.25 -10.37 -2.87
CA GLN A 75 9.43 -11.50 -2.42
C GLN A 75 7.97 -11.32 -2.83
N SER A 76 7.41 -12.27 -3.57
CA SER A 76 5.99 -12.32 -3.93
C SER A 76 5.22 -13.22 -2.98
N PHE A 77 4.00 -12.79 -2.62
CA PHE A 77 3.02 -13.57 -1.88
C PHE A 77 1.70 -13.59 -2.65
N ASN A 78 1.51 -14.62 -3.49
CA ASN A 78 0.27 -14.83 -4.22
C ASN A 78 -0.79 -15.46 -3.31
N LYS A 79 -1.33 -14.66 -2.39
CA LYS A 79 -2.39 -15.08 -1.47
C LYS A 79 -3.10 -13.88 -0.84
N LYS A 80 -4.30 -14.12 -0.33
CA LYS A 80 -5.03 -13.13 0.46
C LYS A 80 -4.36 -12.95 1.83
N LEU A 81 -4.22 -11.69 2.26
CA LEU A 81 -3.81 -11.39 3.64
C LEU A 81 -4.98 -11.67 4.60
N THR A 82 -4.69 -12.40 5.67
CA THR A 82 -5.69 -12.82 6.67
C THR A 82 -5.08 -12.78 8.07
N ALA A 83 -5.92 -12.79 9.11
CA ALA A 83 -5.46 -12.87 10.50
C ALA A 83 -4.58 -14.12 10.77
N LYS A 84 -4.83 -15.21 10.04
CA LYS A 84 -4.06 -16.47 10.21
C LYS A 84 -2.65 -16.39 9.63
N ASN A 85 -2.41 -15.55 8.59
CA ASN A 85 -1.12 -15.54 7.89
C ASN A 85 -0.33 -14.24 8.03
N ILE A 86 -0.94 -13.14 8.50
CA ILE A 86 -0.29 -11.83 8.56
C ILE A 86 1.00 -11.86 9.37
N ASN A 87 1.03 -12.53 10.50
CA ASN A 87 2.24 -12.61 11.32
C ASN A 87 3.37 -13.37 10.60
N GLN A 88 3.06 -14.49 9.94
CA GLN A 88 4.06 -15.25 9.18
C GLN A 88 4.66 -14.42 8.05
N ILE A 89 3.83 -13.64 7.35
CA ILE A 89 4.24 -12.83 6.19
C ILE A 89 4.96 -11.57 6.64
N ALA A 90 4.37 -10.79 7.55
CA ALA A 90 4.79 -9.44 7.87
C ALA A 90 5.88 -9.35 8.96
N LYS A 91 6.16 -10.42 9.72
CA LYS A 91 7.14 -10.38 10.81
C LYS A 91 8.54 -9.94 10.38
N ASN A 92 8.94 -10.28 9.15
CA ASN A 92 10.27 -10.01 8.61
C ASN A 92 10.37 -8.67 7.85
N PHE A 93 9.36 -7.81 7.98
CA PHE A 93 9.34 -6.48 7.39
C PHE A 93 9.29 -5.42 8.50
N ASP A 94 9.98 -4.32 8.28
CA ASP A 94 10.09 -3.24 9.26
C ASP A 94 8.89 -2.30 9.19
N LEU A 95 8.37 -2.11 7.97
CA LEU A 95 7.30 -1.19 7.63
C LEU A 95 6.30 -1.87 6.68
N ILE A 96 5.02 -1.53 6.81
CA ILE A 96 3.95 -1.99 5.93
C ILE A 96 3.34 -0.79 5.22
N VAL A 97 3.16 -0.91 3.90
CA VAL A 97 2.41 0.06 3.10
C VAL A 97 1.11 -0.59 2.64
N ASP A 98 0.01 0.05 2.99
CA ASP A 98 -1.32 -0.40 2.65
C ASP A 98 -1.80 0.31 1.38
N GLY A 99 -1.93 -0.45 0.31
CA GLY A 99 -2.56 -0.09 -0.96
C GLY A 99 -3.81 -0.92 -1.25
N SER A 100 -4.45 -1.47 -0.19
CA SER A 100 -5.67 -2.25 -0.33
C SER A 100 -6.90 -1.37 -0.55
N ASP A 101 -7.94 -1.95 -1.13
CA ASP A 101 -9.19 -1.31 -1.53
C ASP A 101 -10.36 -1.62 -0.60
N ASN A 102 -10.10 -2.30 0.54
CA ASN A 102 -11.18 -2.71 1.44
C ASN A 102 -10.85 -2.51 2.93
N PHE A 103 -11.84 -2.09 3.68
CA PHE A 103 -11.70 -1.78 5.11
C PHE A 103 -11.26 -2.99 5.96
N ARG A 104 -11.71 -4.20 5.63
CA ARG A 104 -11.33 -5.40 6.37
C ARG A 104 -9.82 -5.61 6.36
N THR A 105 -9.18 -5.44 5.22
CA THR A 105 -7.71 -5.54 5.09
C THR A 105 -7.02 -4.40 5.80
N ARG A 106 -7.52 -3.16 5.66
CA ARG A 106 -6.98 -1.97 6.33
C ARG A 106 -6.96 -2.11 7.85
N PHE A 107 -8.09 -2.52 8.45
CA PHE A 107 -8.15 -2.76 9.89
C PHE A 107 -7.26 -3.90 10.34
N LEU A 108 -7.19 -5.00 9.58
CA LEU A 108 -6.29 -6.10 9.89
C LEU A 108 -4.82 -5.66 9.94
N ILE A 109 -4.39 -4.85 8.95
CA ILE A 109 -3.02 -4.34 8.90
C ILE A 109 -2.78 -3.35 10.05
N ASN A 110 -3.72 -2.43 10.30
CA ASN A 110 -3.65 -1.48 11.40
C ASN A 110 -3.46 -2.16 12.75
N ASP A 111 -4.32 -3.14 13.06
CA ASP A 111 -4.30 -3.86 14.34
C ASP A 111 -2.99 -4.63 14.50
N TYR A 112 -2.51 -5.28 13.45
CA TYR A 112 -1.24 -5.97 13.45
C TYR A 112 -0.05 -5.00 13.67
N CYS A 113 -0.03 -3.87 12.97
CA CYS A 113 1.04 -2.88 13.11
C CYS A 113 1.04 -2.26 14.50
N LEU A 114 -0.12 -1.98 15.07
CA LEU A 114 -0.28 -1.47 16.44
C LEU A 114 0.27 -2.49 17.46
N GLU A 115 -0.15 -3.76 17.37
CA GLU A 115 0.33 -4.84 18.26
C GLU A 115 1.84 -5.03 18.16
N LYS A 116 2.39 -5.03 16.95
CA LYS A 116 3.81 -5.31 16.69
C LYS A 116 4.69 -4.05 16.70
N LYS A 117 4.13 -2.88 17.03
CA LYS A 117 4.81 -1.57 17.06
C LYS A 117 5.55 -1.25 15.75
N LYS A 118 4.92 -1.57 14.62
CA LYS A 118 5.47 -1.32 13.28
C LYS A 118 4.98 0.02 12.73
N ILE A 119 5.67 0.51 11.70
CA ILE A 119 5.23 1.67 10.94
C ILE A 119 4.22 1.18 9.89
N LEU A 120 3.10 1.90 9.77
CA LEU A 120 2.09 1.70 8.75
C LEU A 120 1.89 2.99 7.96
N ILE A 121 1.99 2.91 6.64
CA ILE A 121 1.60 3.99 5.73
C ILE A 121 0.41 3.49 4.92
N SER A 122 -0.76 4.10 5.13
CA SER A 122 -2.01 3.69 4.50
C SER A 122 -2.48 4.77 3.53
N GLY A 123 -2.99 4.35 2.38
CA GLY A 123 -3.61 5.21 1.38
C GLY A 123 -5.03 4.79 1.07
N ALA A 124 -5.87 5.74 0.73
CA ALA A 124 -7.23 5.52 0.26
C ALA A 124 -7.53 6.42 -0.93
N ILE A 125 -8.27 5.89 -1.90
CA ILE A 125 -8.79 6.67 -3.02
C ILE A 125 -10.26 6.32 -3.23
N SER A 126 -11.07 7.31 -3.58
CA SER A 126 -12.47 7.16 -3.94
C SER A 126 -12.82 8.26 -4.92
N LYS A 127 -13.42 7.91 -6.07
CA LYS A 127 -13.80 8.89 -7.12
C LYS A 127 -12.65 9.85 -7.48
N PHE A 128 -12.67 11.05 -6.88
CA PHE A 128 -11.69 12.11 -7.09
C PHE A 128 -10.93 12.47 -5.80
N ASP A 129 -11.23 11.79 -4.69
CA ASP A 129 -10.64 12.06 -3.39
C ASP A 129 -9.56 11.04 -3.04
N GLY A 130 -8.45 11.52 -2.49
CA GLY A 130 -7.37 10.70 -1.99
C GLY A 130 -6.96 11.06 -0.57
N GLN A 131 -6.53 10.07 0.19
CA GLN A 131 -6.08 10.24 1.57
C GLN A 131 -4.80 9.45 1.82
N VAL A 132 -3.89 10.03 2.62
CA VAL A 132 -2.68 9.35 3.09
C VAL A 132 -2.54 9.52 4.60
N TYR A 133 -2.20 8.43 5.26
CA TYR A 133 -1.99 8.36 6.71
C TYR A 133 -0.63 7.72 6.99
N THR A 134 0.11 8.28 7.94
CA THR A 134 1.31 7.64 8.50
C THR A 134 1.09 7.36 9.98
N PHE A 135 1.22 6.09 10.37
CA PHE A 135 1.15 5.64 11.75
C PHE A 135 2.48 5.04 12.16
N ASN A 136 3.16 5.66 13.11
CA ASN A 136 4.41 5.13 13.67
C ASN A 136 4.16 4.62 15.09
N PHE A 137 3.79 3.35 15.19
CA PHE A 137 3.43 2.72 16.48
C PHE A 137 4.62 2.43 17.38
N SER A 138 5.86 2.71 16.97
CA SER A 138 7.02 2.70 17.85
C SER A 138 7.08 3.96 18.74
N LYS A 139 6.43 5.04 18.32
CA LYS A 139 6.31 6.29 19.08
C LYS A 139 5.19 6.19 20.12
N LYS A 140 5.41 6.73 21.32
CA LYS A 140 4.37 6.85 22.35
C LYS A 140 3.24 7.75 21.85
N LYS A 141 1.97 7.36 22.09
CA LYS A 141 0.76 8.12 21.76
C LYS A 141 0.54 8.36 20.25
N SER A 142 1.01 7.47 19.37
CA SER A 142 0.59 7.51 17.96
C SER A 142 -0.89 7.15 17.84
N PRO A 143 -1.73 7.94 17.14
CA PRO A 143 -3.08 7.53 16.81
C PRO A 143 -3.04 6.28 15.92
N CYS A 144 -4.19 5.63 15.74
CA CYS A 144 -4.33 4.52 14.79
C CYS A 144 -5.56 4.73 13.92
N LEU A 145 -5.75 3.91 12.89
CA LEU A 145 -6.89 4.03 12.00
C LEU A 145 -8.24 3.97 12.75
N ARG A 146 -8.34 3.19 13.83
CA ARG A 146 -9.56 3.09 14.66
C ARG A 146 -9.83 4.35 15.50
N CYS A 147 -8.84 5.20 15.71
CA CYS A 147 -9.07 6.51 16.34
C CYS A 147 -9.79 7.45 15.39
N PHE A 148 -9.64 7.26 14.09
CA PHE A 148 -10.25 8.08 13.04
C PHE A 148 -11.55 7.44 12.50
N ILE A 149 -11.55 6.12 12.26
CA ILE A 149 -12.71 5.35 11.79
C ILE A 149 -13.07 4.35 12.89
N SER A 150 -14.01 4.72 13.76
CA SER A 150 -14.36 3.96 14.97
C SER A 150 -15.05 2.62 14.68
N HIS A 151 -15.79 2.54 13.57
CA HIS A 151 -16.46 1.29 13.18
C HIS A 151 -16.04 0.87 11.78
N THR A 152 -16.02 -0.43 11.55
CA THR A 152 -15.87 -0.97 10.19
C THR A 152 -17.14 -0.57 9.42
N PRO A 153 -17.04 0.20 8.33
CA PRO A 153 -18.19 0.50 7.51
C PRO A 153 -18.89 -0.78 7.06
N THR A 154 -20.21 -0.79 7.14
CA THR A 154 -21.03 -1.90 6.63
C THR A 154 -21.05 -1.88 5.11
N ASN A 155 -21.51 -2.97 4.48
CA ASN A 155 -21.66 -3.02 3.02
C ASN A 155 -22.61 -1.93 2.45
N LEU A 156 -23.42 -1.30 3.31
CA LEU A 156 -24.30 -0.19 2.94
C LEU A 156 -23.57 1.17 2.93
N ASP A 157 -22.46 1.28 3.68
CA ASP A 157 -21.68 2.52 3.79
C ASP A 157 -20.51 2.57 2.79
N VAL A 158 -20.24 1.45 2.13
CA VAL A 158 -19.15 1.32 1.16
C VAL A 158 -19.75 1.33 -0.24
N ASP A 159 -19.85 2.51 -0.81
CA ASP A 159 -19.96 2.62 -2.26
C ASP A 159 -18.75 1.89 -2.85
N ASN A 160 -19.00 0.76 -3.50
CA ASN A 160 -17.94 -0.06 -4.05
C ASN A 160 -17.15 0.76 -5.06
N CYS A 161 -15.90 1.06 -4.78
CA CYS A 161 -14.99 1.78 -5.70
C CYS A 161 -14.94 1.13 -7.10
N GLU A 162 -15.31 -0.15 -7.21
CA GLU A 162 -15.45 -0.87 -8.47
C GLU A 162 -16.61 -0.38 -9.33
N TYR A 163 -17.72 0.08 -8.71
CA TYR A 163 -18.92 0.54 -9.45
C TYR A 163 -18.88 2.04 -9.77
N GLU A 164 -18.23 2.85 -8.92
CA GLU A 164 -18.24 4.31 -9.09
C GLU A 164 -17.06 4.86 -9.89
N GLY A 165 -16.05 4.03 -10.16
CA GLY A 165 -14.82 4.42 -10.83
C GLY A 165 -13.90 5.27 -9.95
N VAL A 166 -12.64 5.35 -10.35
CA VAL A 166 -11.60 6.18 -9.71
C VAL A 166 -10.78 6.85 -10.82
N LEU A 167 -10.47 8.12 -10.63
CA LEU A 167 -9.55 8.81 -11.52
C LEU A 167 -8.18 8.10 -11.49
N GLY A 168 -7.75 7.55 -12.64
CA GLY A 168 -6.56 6.69 -12.70
C GLY A 168 -5.29 7.36 -12.20
N THR A 169 -5.11 8.65 -12.50
CA THR A 169 -3.96 9.46 -12.05
C THR A 169 -3.92 9.65 -10.53
N LEU A 170 -5.08 9.64 -9.87
CA LEU A 170 -5.14 9.78 -8.41
C LEU A 170 -4.41 8.65 -7.69
N GLY A 171 -4.51 7.42 -8.22
CA GLY A 171 -3.72 6.29 -7.72
C GLY A 171 -2.23 6.54 -7.78
N GLY A 172 -1.76 7.18 -8.87
CA GLY A 172 -0.38 7.61 -9.05
C GLY A 172 0.06 8.65 -8.02
N ILE A 173 -0.75 9.70 -7.82
CA ILE A 173 -0.47 10.79 -6.87
C ILE A 173 -0.38 10.23 -5.45
N ILE A 174 -1.42 9.56 -4.98
CA ILE A 174 -1.50 9.04 -3.61
C ILE A 174 -0.42 8.00 -3.35
N GLY A 175 -0.20 7.05 -4.28
CA GLY A 175 0.85 6.04 -4.13
C GLY A 175 2.26 6.63 -4.13
N SER A 176 2.50 7.69 -4.87
CA SER A 176 3.79 8.41 -4.85
C SER A 176 4.03 9.11 -3.51
N ILE A 177 2.98 9.71 -2.92
CA ILE A 177 3.04 10.31 -1.60
C ILE A 177 3.29 9.23 -0.54
N GLN A 178 2.63 8.06 -0.63
CA GLN A 178 2.90 6.94 0.26
C GLN A 178 4.37 6.48 0.16
N ALA A 179 4.92 6.39 -1.05
CA ALA A 179 6.34 6.04 -1.24
C ALA A 179 7.28 7.09 -0.62
N ASN A 180 6.94 8.38 -0.72
CA ASN A 180 7.69 9.46 -0.08
C ASN A 180 7.62 9.37 1.46
N GLU A 181 6.46 9.07 2.04
CA GLU A 181 6.32 8.82 3.47
C GLU A 181 7.20 7.65 3.94
N VAL A 182 7.26 6.56 3.15
CA VAL A 182 8.18 5.45 3.42
C VAL A 182 9.63 5.93 3.48
N ALA A 183 10.05 6.74 2.51
CA ALA A 183 11.42 7.27 2.47
C ALA A 183 11.73 8.14 3.69
N LYS A 184 10.81 9.05 4.06
CA LYS A 184 10.96 9.91 5.25
C LYS A 184 11.06 9.10 6.54
N GLU A 185 10.19 8.12 6.75
CA GLU A 185 10.22 7.28 7.96
C GLU A 185 11.47 6.38 8.04
N ILE A 186 11.98 5.87 6.91
CA ILE A 186 13.19 5.05 6.88
C ILE A 186 14.45 5.88 7.11
N LEU A 187 14.52 7.07 6.52
CA LEU A 187 15.69 7.94 6.59
C LEU A 187 15.68 8.83 7.83
N GLY A 188 14.55 8.97 8.50
CA GLY A 188 14.39 9.86 9.65
C GLY A 188 14.56 11.34 9.26
N ILE A 189 14.08 11.75 8.10
CA ILE A 189 14.23 13.11 7.56
C ILE A 189 12.88 13.76 7.29
N GLY A 190 12.84 15.08 7.40
CA GLY A 190 11.66 15.89 7.15
C GLY A 190 10.51 15.61 8.12
N ASP A 191 9.38 16.24 7.87
CA ASP A 191 8.16 16.07 8.66
C ASP A 191 7.28 14.99 8.02
N THR A 192 7.02 13.90 8.76
CA THR A 192 6.14 12.83 8.31
C THR A 192 4.68 13.17 8.63
N LEU A 193 3.76 12.49 7.97
CA LEU A 193 2.32 12.60 8.24
C LEU A 193 1.89 11.89 9.56
N CYS A 194 2.85 11.55 10.44
CA CYS A 194 2.53 10.90 11.71
C CYS A 194 1.67 11.81 12.60
N GLY A 195 0.43 11.40 12.86
CA GLY A 195 -0.57 12.21 13.58
C GLY A 195 -1.38 13.17 12.70
N HIS A 196 -1.16 13.16 11.40
CA HIS A 196 -1.88 13.97 10.42
C HIS A 196 -2.51 13.11 9.33
N ILE A 197 -3.50 13.67 8.66
CA ILE A 197 -4.14 13.10 7.48
C ILE A 197 -3.92 14.08 6.33
N LEU A 198 -3.31 13.62 5.25
CA LEU A 198 -3.32 14.37 4.00
C LEU A 198 -4.57 14.01 3.22
N VAL A 199 -5.34 15.00 2.82
CA VAL A 199 -6.51 14.86 1.96
C VAL A 199 -6.26 15.61 0.67
N ILE A 200 -6.55 14.98 -0.45
CA ILE A 200 -6.41 15.55 -1.80
C ILE A 200 -7.76 15.43 -2.51
N ASP A 201 -8.26 16.57 -2.99
CA ASP A 201 -9.36 16.66 -3.95
C ASP A 201 -8.72 16.90 -5.34
N ALA A 202 -8.80 15.90 -6.21
CA ALA A 202 -8.16 15.95 -7.54
C ALA A 202 -8.87 16.87 -8.54
N LEU A 203 -9.98 17.49 -8.15
CA LEU A 203 -10.72 18.45 -8.98
C LEU A 203 -10.42 19.93 -8.63
N LYS A 204 -9.60 20.16 -7.56
CA LYS A 204 -9.24 21.50 -7.10
C LYS A 204 -7.75 21.77 -7.16
#